data_d582eaed2adc4a85145da4a5b51bdf0d
#
_entry.id   d582eaed2adc4a85145da4a5b51bdf0d
#
_cell.length_a   1.000
_cell.length_b   1.000
_cell.length_c   1.000
_cell.angle_alpha   90.00
_cell.angle_beta   90.00
_cell.angle_gamma   90.00
#
_symmetry.space_group_name_H-M   'P 1'
#
loop_
_entity.id
_entity.type
_entity.pdbx_description
1 polymer ?
#
loop_
_entity_poly.entity_id
_entity_poly.type
_entity_poly.pdbx_seq_one_letter_code
_entity_poly.pdbx_strand_id
1 'polypeptide(L)'
;MAKILLVEDEINIASFIERGLKEFGHSVTVCHDGDTGWKILQDEPFNLLILDIIMPKINGLELCRLYRQMFGYQIPVIMLTALGTTEDIVKGLDAGADDYLVKPFSFQELEARIKALLRRNKEVPSNLLTCDNLVLDLSLIHISEPTRRSYI
;
A
#
# COMPACT_ATOMS: atom_id res chain seq x y z
N MET A 1 -12.50 -0.97 -10.24
CA MET A 1 -11.27 -0.67 -10.95
C MET A 1 -10.45 0.40 -10.24
N ALA A 2 -9.16 0.22 -10.18
CA ALA A 2 -8.29 1.16 -9.46
C ALA A 2 -7.08 1.51 -10.29
N LYS A 3 -6.51 2.68 -10.02
CA LYS A 3 -5.26 3.13 -10.64
C LYS A 3 -4.13 2.84 -9.66
N ILE A 4 -3.23 1.97 -10.06
CA ILE A 4 -2.18 1.43 -9.19
C ILE A 4 -0.79 1.80 -9.72
N LEU A 5 0.07 2.28 -8.82
CA LEU A 5 1.48 2.47 -9.16
C LEU A 5 2.27 1.30 -8.59
N LEU A 6 3.04 0.64 -9.45
CA LEU A 6 3.91 -0.45 -9.07
C LEU A 6 5.35 -0.03 -9.26
N VAL A 7 6.14 -0.03 -8.19
CA VAL A 7 7.56 0.29 -8.26
C VAL A 7 8.34 -0.96 -7.90
N GLU A 8 8.96 -1.57 -8.91
CA GLU A 8 9.63 -2.86 -8.79
C GLU A 8 10.76 -2.90 -9.79
N ASP A 9 11.99 -3.13 -9.34
CA ASP A 9 13.15 -3.11 -10.24
C ASP A 9 13.33 -4.40 -11.02
N GLU A 10 12.76 -5.51 -10.58
CA GLU A 10 12.85 -6.76 -11.35
C GLU A 10 11.78 -6.79 -12.42
N ILE A 11 12.24 -6.74 -13.67
CA ILE A 11 11.32 -6.62 -14.80
C ILE A 11 10.33 -7.77 -14.90
N ASN A 12 10.79 -9.00 -14.65
CA ASN A 12 9.93 -10.18 -14.75
C ASN A 12 8.82 -10.16 -13.70
N ILE A 13 9.15 -9.76 -12.49
CA ILE A 13 8.16 -9.69 -11.42
C ILE A 13 7.17 -8.56 -11.71
N ALA A 14 7.68 -7.42 -12.14
CA ALA A 14 6.82 -6.29 -12.49
C ALA A 14 5.85 -6.66 -13.61
N SER A 15 6.31 -7.35 -14.64
CA SER A 15 5.46 -7.78 -15.74
C SER A 15 4.38 -8.76 -15.29
N PHE A 16 4.76 -9.70 -14.43
CA PHE A 16 3.83 -10.68 -13.90
C PHE A 16 2.71 -9.99 -13.13
N ILE A 17 3.07 -9.07 -12.26
CA ILE A 17 2.08 -8.34 -11.46
C ILE A 17 1.22 -7.45 -12.34
N GLU A 18 1.84 -6.74 -13.26
CA GLU A 18 1.11 -5.84 -14.16
C GLU A 18 0.05 -6.59 -14.96
N ARG A 19 0.43 -7.73 -15.51
CA ARG A 19 -0.49 -8.53 -16.30
C ARG A 19 -1.67 -9.02 -15.49
N GLY A 20 -1.40 -9.53 -14.28
CA GLY A 20 -2.45 -10.01 -13.41
C GLY A 20 -3.41 -8.91 -13.01
N LEU A 21 -2.89 -7.75 -12.64
CA LEU A 21 -3.74 -6.64 -12.23
C LEU A 21 -4.61 -6.12 -13.36
N LYS A 22 -4.06 -6.07 -14.56
CA LYS A 22 -4.85 -5.64 -15.73
C LYS A 22 -5.97 -6.61 -16.03
N GLU A 23 -5.76 -7.89 -15.81
CA GLU A 23 -6.81 -8.88 -16.00
C GLU A 23 -7.98 -8.68 -15.04
N PHE A 24 -7.71 -8.10 -13.87
CA PHE A 24 -8.76 -7.77 -12.92
C PHE A 24 -9.34 -6.38 -13.13
N GLY A 25 -8.99 -5.73 -14.24
CA GLY A 25 -9.58 -4.45 -14.59
C GLY A 25 -8.91 -3.22 -14.02
N HIS A 26 -7.74 -3.38 -13.41
CA HIS A 26 -7.02 -2.23 -12.87
C HIS A 26 -6.16 -1.56 -13.92
N SER A 27 -5.91 -0.28 -13.74
CA SER A 27 -4.96 0.47 -14.54
C SER A 27 -3.64 0.50 -13.77
N VAL A 28 -2.55 0.11 -14.41
CA VAL A 28 -1.26 -0.05 -13.73
C VAL A 28 -0.19 0.79 -14.42
N THR A 29 0.52 1.58 -13.62
CA THR A 29 1.72 2.29 -14.08
C THR A 29 2.91 1.61 -13.41
N VAL A 30 3.90 1.22 -14.20
CA VAL A 30 5.07 0.51 -13.69
C VAL A 30 6.30 1.39 -13.78
N CYS A 31 7.08 1.44 -12.72
CA CYS A 31 8.41 2.02 -12.76
C CYS A 31 9.39 1.09 -12.06
N HIS A 32 10.66 1.27 -12.36
CA HIS A 32 11.69 0.33 -11.93
C HIS A 32 12.69 0.91 -10.95
N ASP A 33 12.48 2.13 -10.49
CA ASP A 33 13.31 2.72 -9.45
C ASP A 33 12.51 3.75 -8.65
N GLY A 34 13.05 4.09 -7.49
CA GLY A 34 12.35 4.98 -6.58
C GLY A 34 12.26 6.42 -7.05
N ASP A 35 13.27 6.89 -7.75
CA ASP A 35 13.27 8.28 -8.24
C ASP A 35 12.17 8.49 -9.26
N THR A 36 12.02 7.57 -10.20
CA THR A 36 10.95 7.64 -11.18
C THR A 36 9.60 7.54 -10.50
N GLY A 37 9.48 6.63 -9.53
CA GLY A 37 8.25 6.48 -8.78
C GLY A 37 7.87 7.77 -8.05
N TRP A 38 8.84 8.43 -7.43
CA TRP A 38 8.59 9.66 -6.71
C TRP A 38 8.09 10.76 -7.65
N LYS A 39 8.71 10.88 -8.82
CA LYS A 39 8.28 11.87 -9.80
C LYS A 39 6.85 11.63 -10.25
N ILE A 40 6.51 10.38 -10.52
CA ILE A 40 5.17 10.04 -10.97
C ILE A 40 4.15 10.34 -9.88
N LEU A 41 4.47 10.01 -8.63
CA LEU A 41 3.57 10.26 -7.51
C LEU A 41 3.28 11.75 -7.30
N GLN A 42 4.23 12.60 -7.63
CA GLN A 42 4.03 14.04 -7.51
C GLN A 42 3.15 14.60 -8.63
N ASP A 43 3.07 13.89 -9.76
CA ASP A 43 2.36 14.38 -10.93
C ASP A 43 0.93 13.83 -11.09
N GLU A 44 0.66 12.63 -10.57
CA GLU A 44 -0.63 11.97 -10.81
C GLU A 44 -1.14 11.30 -9.54
N PRO A 45 -2.47 11.24 -9.40
CA PRO A 45 -3.05 10.53 -8.27
C PRO A 45 -3.17 9.03 -8.56
N PHE A 46 -3.10 8.23 -7.51
CA PHE A 46 -3.27 6.77 -7.58
C PHE A 46 -4.21 6.32 -6.47
N ASN A 47 -4.76 5.12 -6.63
CA ASN A 47 -5.63 4.54 -5.62
C ASN A 47 -4.90 3.58 -4.69
N LEU A 48 -3.73 3.10 -5.13
CA LEU A 48 -2.95 2.15 -4.35
C LEU A 48 -1.51 2.13 -4.86
N LEU A 49 -0.56 1.94 -3.95
CA LEU A 49 0.85 1.85 -4.29
C LEU A 49 1.37 0.47 -3.91
N ILE A 50 2.17 -0.13 -4.78
CA ILE A 50 2.88 -1.37 -4.50
C ILE A 50 4.36 -1.07 -4.67
N LEU A 51 5.13 -1.21 -3.59
CA LEU A 51 6.54 -0.81 -3.56
C LEU A 51 7.42 -1.95 -3.13
N ASP A 52 8.53 -2.18 -3.85
CA ASP A 52 9.59 -3.04 -3.36
C ASP A 52 10.51 -2.18 -2.50
N ILE A 53 11.10 -2.77 -1.46
CA ILE A 53 12.04 -2.05 -0.61
C ILE A 53 13.41 -1.97 -1.28
N ILE A 54 13.87 -3.08 -1.87
CA ILE A 54 15.22 -3.14 -2.45
C ILE A 54 15.18 -2.63 -3.87
N MET A 55 15.56 -1.38 -4.05
CA MET A 55 15.59 -0.75 -5.35
C MET A 55 16.77 0.22 -5.43
N PRO A 56 17.28 0.49 -6.63
CA PRO A 56 18.32 1.52 -6.77
C PRO A 56 17.76 2.90 -6.47
N LYS A 57 18.65 3.79 -6.07
CA LYS A 57 18.33 5.18 -5.75
C LYS A 57 17.46 5.24 -4.49
N ILE A 58 16.27 5.81 -4.55
CA ILE A 58 15.39 5.88 -3.39
C ILE A 58 14.79 4.49 -3.17
N ASN A 59 15.03 3.88 -2.00
CA ASN A 59 14.45 2.57 -1.71
C ASN A 59 12.98 2.71 -1.30
N GLY A 60 12.29 1.56 -1.19
CA GLY A 60 10.86 1.57 -0.92
C GLY A 60 10.47 2.17 0.41
N LEU A 61 11.30 2.01 1.44
CA LEU A 61 11.02 2.59 2.75
C LEU A 61 11.07 4.11 2.68
N GLU A 62 12.09 4.64 2.02
CA GLU A 62 12.23 6.07 1.85
C GLU A 62 11.11 6.65 1.00
N LEU A 63 10.77 5.96 -0.06
CA LEU A 63 9.69 6.40 -0.94
C LEU A 63 8.38 6.47 -0.19
N CYS A 64 8.09 5.45 0.61
CA CYS A 64 6.88 5.42 1.40
C CYS A 64 6.84 6.57 2.41
N ARG A 65 7.94 6.83 3.10
CA ARG A 65 8.01 7.93 4.06
C ARG A 65 7.80 9.28 3.39
N LEU A 66 8.45 9.50 2.24
CA LEU A 66 8.27 10.74 1.48
C LEU A 66 6.82 10.91 1.06
N TYR A 67 6.22 9.85 0.57
CA TYR A 67 4.84 9.90 0.14
C TYR A 67 3.91 10.26 1.30
N ARG A 68 4.10 9.62 2.46
CA ARG A 68 3.25 9.89 3.62
C ARG A 68 3.43 11.30 4.14
N GLN A 69 4.65 11.81 4.12
CA GLN A 69 4.91 13.17 4.58
C GLN A 69 4.23 14.21 3.71
N MET A 70 4.23 13.98 2.40
CA MET A 70 3.69 14.96 1.47
C MET A 70 2.20 14.78 1.21
N PHE A 71 1.71 13.55 1.13
CA PHE A 71 0.34 13.28 0.70
C PHE A 71 -0.54 12.63 1.76
N GLY A 72 0.02 12.19 2.88
CA GLY A 72 -0.77 11.62 3.97
C GLY A 72 -1.06 10.15 3.81
N TYR A 73 -2.10 9.69 4.51
CA TYR A 73 -2.39 8.27 4.68
C TYR A 73 -3.68 7.80 4.00
N GLN A 74 -4.19 8.56 3.07
CA GLN A 74 -5.46 8.21 2.44
C GLN A 74 -5.36 7.02 1.49
N ILE A 75 -4.22 6.87 0.84
CA ILE A 75 -4.03 5.83 -0.17
C ILE A 75 -3.26 4.68 0.43
N PRO A 76 -3.73 3.43 0.28
CA PRO A 76 -3.02 2.28 0.83
C PRO A 76 -1.72 2.01 0.10
N VAL A 77 -0.75 1.51 0.86
CA VAL A 77 0.56 1.13 0.35
C VAL A 77 0.85 -0.30 0.77
N ILE A 78 1.22 -1.14 -0.20
CA ILE A 78 1.67 -2.51 0.05
C ILE A 78 3.15 -2.58 -0.23
N MET A 79 3.93 -3.08 0.75
CA MET A 79 5.34 -3.42 0.50
C MET A 79 5.39 -4.83 -0.04
N LEU A 80 6.14 -5.03 -1.12
CA LEU A 80 6.25 -6.32 -1.77
C LEU A 80 7.74 -6.59 -1.97
N THR A 81 8.34 -7.41 -1.15
CA THR A 81 9.79 -7.50 -1.08
C THR A 81 10.27 -8.87 -0.61
N ALA A 82 11.53 -9.19 -0.88
CA ALA A 82 12.15 -10.43 -0.40
C ALA A 82 12.56 -10.34 1.08
N LEU A 83 12.55 -9.16 1.68
CA LEU A 83 12.95 -8.98 3.07
C LEU A 83 11.83 -9.45 3.99
N GLY A 84 12.03 -10.59 4.66
CA GLY A 84 10.95 -11.24 5.36
C GLY A 84 11.14 -11.42 6.86
N THR A 85 12.14 -10.80 7.49
CA THR A 85 12.28 -10.91 8.93
C THR A 85 11.24 -10.06 9.64
N THR A 86 10.97 -10.39 10.89
CA THR A 86 10.05 -9.59 11.69
C THR A 86 10.50 -8.13 11.74
N GLU A 87 11.80 -7.92 11.88
CA GLU A 87 12.36 -6.58 11.93
C GLU A 87 12.10 -5.82 10.63
N ASP A 88 12.27 -6.48 9.49
CA ASP A 88 12.00 -5.86 8.19
C ASP A 88 10.53 -5.47 8.06
N ILE A 89 9.64 -6.35 8.48
CA ILE A 89 8.21 -6.12 8.40
C ILE A 89 7.82 -4.92 9.26
N VAL A 90 8.35 -4.85 10.49
CA VAL A 90 8.07 -3.74 11.38
C VAL A 90 8.55 -2.43 10.78
N LYS A 91 9.74 -2.42 10.18
CA LYS A 91 10.24 -1.21 9.53
C LYS A 91 9.35 -0.75 8.38
N GLY A 92 8.85 -1.70 7.59
CA GLY A 92 7.97 -1.37 6.48
C GLY A 92 6.66 -0.75 6.96
N LEU A 93 6.05 -1.35 7.96
CA LEU A 93 4.80 -0.84 8.50
C LEU A 93 5.02 0.51 9.19
N ASP A 94 6.13 0.67 9.89
CA ASP A 94 6.45 1.95 10.54
C ASP A 94 6.72 3.05 9.54
N ALA A 95 7.20 2.71 8.35
CA ALA A 95 7.42 3.70 7.29
C ALA A 95 6.10 4.20 6.71
N GLY A 96 5.00 3.53 7.01
CA GLY A 96 3.68 3.97 6.58
C GLY A 96 2.95 2.99 5.68
N ALA A 97 3.48 1.78 5.48
CA ALA A 97 2.79 0.77 4.67
C ALA A 97 1.59 0.21 5.44
N ASP A 98 0.54 -0.10 4.70
CA ASP A 98 -0.68 -0.70 5.27
C ASP A 98 -0.57 -2.22 5.29
N ASP A 99 0.24 -2.77 4.42
CA ASP A 99 0.41 -4.22 4.34
C ASP A 99 1.81 -4.55 3.86
N TYR A 100 2.21 -5.80 4.08
CA TYR A 100 3.57 -6.23 3.79
C TYR A 100 3.50 -7.67 3.28
N LEU A 101 3.96 -7.90 2.06
CA LEU A 101 3.89 -9.22 1.43
C LEU A 101 5.29 -9.66 1.04
N VAL A 102 5.70 -10.84 1.50
CA VAL A 102 7.06 -11.33 1.29
C VAL A 102 7.13 -12.21 0.05
N LYS A 103 8.13 -11.99 -0.78
CA LYS A 103 8.40 -12.83 -1.94
C LYS A 103 9.03 -14.15 -1.49
N PRO A 104 8.72 -15.26 -2.12
CA PRO A 104 7.77 -15.42 -3.21
C PRO A 104 6.33 -15.41 -2.70
N PHE A 105 5.43 -14.95 -3.53
CA PHE A 105 4.02 -14.82 -3.16
C PHE A 105 3.16 -15.36 -4.30
N SER A 106 1.89 -15.66 -4.00
CA SER A 106 0.96 -16.01 -5.06
C SER A 106 0.22 -14.76 -5.49
N PHE A 107 -0.15 -14.70 -6.78
CA PHE A 107 -0.90 -13.55 -7.25
C PHE A 107 -2.27 -13.48 -6.57
N GLN A 108 -2.85 -14.62 -6.23
CA GLN A 108 -4.13 -14.66 -5.51
C GLN A 108 -4.04 -13.95 -4.17
N GLU A 109 -2.94 -14.14 -3.46
CA GLU A 109 -2.74 -13.49 -2.17
C GLU A 109 -2.61 -11.97 -2.34
N LEU A 110 -1.83 -11.54 -3.33
CA LEU A 110 -1.68 -10.13 -3.59
C LEU A 110 -3.03 -9.49 -3.96
N GLU A 111 -3.75 -10.13 -4.83
CA GLU A 111 -5.04 -9.61 -5.30
C GLU A 111 -6.04 -9.51 -4.15
N ALA A 112 -6.06 -10.50 -3.26
CA ALA A 112 -6.95 -10.48 -2.11
C ALA A 112 -6.64 -9.30 -1.17
N ARG A 113 -5.35 -9.02 -0.96
CA ARG A 113 -4.95 -7.89 -0.12
C ARG A 113 -5.30 -6.56 -0.76
N ILE A 114 -5.12 -6.46 -2.07
CA ILE A 114 -5.49 -5.25 -2.80
C ILE A 114 -6.99 -4.99 -2.66
N LYS A 115 -7.80 -6.01 -2.87
CA LYS A 115 -9.25 -5.87 -2.74
C LYS A 115 -9.64 -5.41 -1.34
N ALA A 116 -9.02 -6.01 -0.32
CA ALA A 116 -9.35 -5.66 1.06
C ALA A 116 -9.00 -4.21 1.37
N LEU A 117 -7.85 -3.75 0.89
CA LEU A 117 -7.42 -2.37 1.14
C LEU A 117 -8.27 -1.36 0.38
N LEU A 118 -8.62 -1.67 -0.86
CA LEU A 118 -9.47 -0.77 -1.65
C LEU A 118 -10.88 -0.69 -1.08
N ARG A 119 -11.41 -1.80 -0.61
CA ARG A 119 -12.74 -1.84 0.00
C ARG A 119 -12.77 -1.00 1.28
N ARG A 120 -11.77 -1.18 2.14
CA ARG A 120 -11.69 -0.45 3.38
C ARG A 120 -11.61 1.05 3.14
N ASN A 121 -10.84 1.45 2.15
CA ASN A 121 -10.67 2.85 1.82
C ASN A 121 -11.98 3.47 1.33
N LYS A 122 -12.79 2.69 0.61
CA LYS A 122 -14.09 3.16 0.15
C LYS A 122 -15.10 3.28 1.26
N GLU A 123 -15.06 2.36 2.19
CA GLU A 123 -16.06 2.32 3.26
C GLU A 123 -15.91 3.43 4.27
N VAL A 124 -14.68 3.81 4.56
CA VAL A 124 -14.43 4.80 5.59
C VAL A 124 -15.18 6.11 5.38
N PRO A 125 -15.12 6.72 4.21
CA PRO A 125 -15.80 8.01 4.05
C PRO A 125 -17.30 7.94 4.24
N SER A 126 -17.93 6.87 3.78
CA SER A 126 -19.37 6.79 3.89
C SER A 126 -19.82 6.60 5.32
N ASN A 127 -19.03 5.93 6.12
CA ASN A 127 -19.38 5.72 7.52
C ASN A 127 -19.19 6.93 8.38
N LEU A 128 -18.25 7.76 8.04
CA LEU A 128 -17.97 8.93 8.84
C LEU A 128 -19.07 9.93 8.84
N LEU A 129 -19.90 9.88 7.91
CA LEU A 129 -21.00 10.80 7.87
C LEU A 129 -21.98 10.58 8.95
N THR A 130 -21.92 9.51 9.47
CA THR A 130 -22.84 9.17 10.53
C THR A 130 -22.22 9.34 11.90
N CYS A 131 -21.95 9.27 11.51
CA CYS A 131 -21.53 9.17 12.43
C CYS A 131 -21.10 9.26 13.17
N ASP A 132 -21.41 9.14 13.08
CA ASP A 132 -21.00 9.39 13.82
C ASP A 132 -20.49 9.07 14.50
N ASN A 133 -20.88 8.95 14.45
CA ASN A 133 -20.50 8.85 15.13
C ASN A 133 -19.87 8.39 15.76
N LEU A 134 -20.08 8.28 15.69
CA LEU A 134 -19.60 8.10 16.27
C LEU A 134 -19.00 7.79 16.86
N VAL A 135 -19.20 7.70 16.86
CA VAL A 135 -18.62 7.68 17.48
C VAL A 135 -18.01 7.32 18.00
N LEU A 136 -18.14 7.02 17.95
CA LEU A 136 -17.65 6.92 18.42
C LEU A 136 -17.02 6.53 18.92
N ASP A 137 -17.19 6.30 18.84
CA ASP A 137 -16.68 6.20 19.24
C ASP A 137 -15.91 5.91 19.69
N LEU A 138 -16.11 5.87 19.84
CA LEU A 138 -15.53 5.83 20.15
C LEU A 138 -14.80 5.40 20.76
N SER A 139 -15.02 5.31 20.88
CA SER A 139 -14.52 5.05 21.31
C SER A 139 -13.92 4.41 21.59
N LEU A 140 -14.23 4.13 21.07
CA LEU A 140 -13.87 3.78 21.02
C LEU A 140 -13.03 3.34 21.01
N ILE A 141 -13.11 3.30 20.88
CA ILE A 141 -12.53 3.18 20.61
C ILE A 141 -11.62 2.92 20.84
N HIS A 142 -11.62 2.85 20.90
CA HIS A 142 -10.81 2.84 20.92
C HIS A 142 -9.97 2.39 21.09
N ILE A 143 -10.19 2.34 21.26
CA ILE A 143 -9.62 2.12 21.27
C ILE A 143 -8.95 1.59 21.32
N SER A 144 -9.04 1.43 21.23
CA SER A 144 -8.45 1.12 21.01
C SER A 144 -7.83 0.70 20.83
N GLU A 145 -7.95 0.47 20.68
CA GLU A 145 -7.46 0.20 20.25
C GLU A 145 -6.78 -0.26 20.11
N PRO A 146 -6.84 -0.30 20.28
CA PRO A 146 -6.23 -0.71 19.86
C PRO A 146 -5.85 -1.21 19.55
N THR A 147 -6.02 -1.37 19.33
CA THR A 147 -5.71 -1.58 18.78
C THR A 147 -5.34 -1.93 18.32
N ARG A 148 -5.59 -2.00 18.22
CA ARG A 148 -5.35 -2.19 17.55
C ARG A 148 -4.80 -2.65 17.24
N ARG A 149 -4.85 -2.82 17.13
CA ARG A 149 -4.39 -3.23 16.46
C ARG A 149 -3.83 -3.86 16.22
N SER A 150 -3.78 -4.16 15.95
CA SER A 150 -3.22 -4.67 15.45
C SER A 150 -2.77 -5.26 15.03
N TYR A 151 -2.86 -5.66 14.88
CA TYR A 151 -2.36 -6.12 14.34
C TYR A 151 -1.97 -6.72 14.31
N ILE A 152 -2.04 -6.99 14.22
CA ILE A 152 -1.75 -7.49 14.05
C ILE A 152 -1.76 -7.72 14.03
#